data_5dde6b5a9f35b57312ce6a2af52df8ec
#
_entry.id   5dde6b5a9f35b57312ce6a2af52df8ec
#
_cell.length_a   1.000
_cell.length_b   1.000
_cell.length_c   1.000
_cell.angle_alpha   90.00
_cell.angle_beta   90.00
_cell.angle_gamma   90.00
#
_symmetry.space_group_name_H-M   'P 1'
#
loop_
_entity.id
_entity.type
_entity.pdbx_description
1 polymer ?
#
loop_
_entity_poly.entity_id
_entity_poly.type
_entity_poly.pdbx_seq_one_letter_code
_entity_poly.pdbx_strand_id
1 'polypeptide(L)'
;EYIMNMKYTITTPLYYVNDKPHLGSSYTTIACDAIARFQRLCGNTVLFLTGVDEHGQKIERTAESKNLQPQLHCDEITEKYKYLWDKLNISYDRFVRTTSEDHTSLVHQFYSKVLKSDDVYMGRQSGWYCVGCEEYKDVDEDDKSPICSIHKKELEWRDEENLFFKLSKYQDQIEKLIQIDGFI
;
A
#
# COMPACT_ATOMS: atom_id res chain seq x y z
N GLU A 1 -6.83 -35.00 21.60
CA GLU A 1 -7.06 -34.15 20.38
C GLU A 1 -5.76 -33.44 20.06
N TYR A 2 -5.16 -33.74 18.91
CA TYR A 2 -4.01 -33.00 18.42
C TYR A 2 -4.48 -31.61 18.00
N ILE A 3 -4.17 -30.58 18.78
CA ILE A 3 -4.31 -29.19 18.34
C ILE A 3 -3.32 -29.01 17.21
N MET A 4 -3.80 -28.99 15.96
CA MET A 4 -2.95 -28.67 14.81
C MET A 4 -2.53 -27.19 14.95
N ASN A 5 -1.22 -26.98 15.17
CA ASN A 5 -0.65 -25.63 15.17
C ASN A 5 -0.69 -25.09 13.73
N MET A 6 -1.67 -24.23 13.44
CA MET A 6 -1.81 -23.59 12.16
C MET A 6 -0.94 -22.33 12.09
N LYS A 7 -0.49 -21.98 10.88
CA LYS A 7 0.26 -20.75 10.64
C LYS A 7 -0.68 -19.69 10.08
N TYR A 8 -0.72 -18.54 10.73
CA TYR A 8 -1.51 -17.37 10.30
C TYR A 8 -0.60 -16.21 9.99
N THR A 9 -0.87 -15.54 8.87
CA THR A 9 -0.29 -14.22 8.59
C THR A 9 -1.42 -13.20 8.62
N ILE A 10 -1.28 -12.17 9.43
CA ILE A 10 -2.24 -11.08 9.58
C ILE A 10 -1.52 -9.79 9.20
N THR A 11 -2.15 -9.00 8.34
CA THR A 11 -1.59 -7.73 7.91
C THR A 11 -2.60 -6.60 8.08
N THR A 12 -2.14 -5.42 8.47
CA THR A 12 -2.89 -4.18 8.25
C THR A 12 -2.62 -3.63 6.85
N PRO A 13 -3.38 -2.67 6.35
CA PRO A 13 -2.89 -1.78 5.30
C PRO A 13 -1.58 -1.13 5.72
N LEU A 14 -0.73 -0.77 4.77
CA LEU A 14 0.38 0.14 5.02
C LEU A 14 -0.17 1.57 5.02
N TYR A 15 0.04 2.29 6.12
CA TYR A 15 -0.54 3.62 6.31
C TYR A 15 0.31 4.68 5.63
N TYR A 16 -0.33 5.57 4.87
CA TYR A 16 0.37 6.72 4.29
C TYR A 16 0.87 7.68 5.37
N VAL A 17 2.12 8.10 5.22
CA VAL A 17 2.77 9.04 6.16
C VAL A 17 2.58 10.51 5.77
N ASN A 18 1.54 10.84 5.03
CA ASN A 18 1.19 12.22 4.73
C ASN A 18 0.68 12.99 5.97
N ASP A 19 0.09 12.30 6.94
CA ASP A 19 -0.38 12.87 8.20
C ASP A 19 -0.19 11.87 9.37
N LYS A 20 -0.41 12.37 10.59
CA LYS A 20 -0.38 11.57 11.82
C LYS A 20 -1.46 10.48 11.82
N PRO A 21 -1.29 9.39 12.61
CA PRO A 21 -2.31 8.37 12.73
C PRO A 21 -3.65 8.94 13.22
N HIS A 22 -4.74 8.36 12.75
CA HIS A 22 -6.11 8.76 13.08
C HIS A 22 -6.95 7.56 13.53
N LEU A 23 -8.20 7.81 13.94
CA LEU A 23 -9.09 6.77 14.47
C LEU A 23 -9.28 5.60 13.50
N GLY A 24 -9.35 5.85 12.19
CA GLY A 24 -9.50 4.79 11.18
C GLY A 24 -8.32 3.83 11.15
N SER A 25 -7.08 4.33 11.18
CA SER A 25 -5.89 3.48 11.26
C SER A 25 -5.83 2.69 12.57
N SER A 26 -6.20 3.31 13.68
CA SER A 26 -6.26 2.66 14.99
C SER A 26 -7.30 1.54 15.02
N TYR A 27 -8.50 1.78 14.48
CA TYR A 27 -9.58 0.79 14.42
C TYR A 27 -9.13 -0.50 13.71
N THR A 28 -8.58 -0.36 12.52
CA THR A 28 -8.10 -1.50 11.72
C THR A 28 -6.99 -2.26 12.45
N THR A 29 -6.01 -1.53 13.02
CA THR A 29 -4.88 -2.16 13.71
C THR A 29 -5.31 -2.90 14.98
N ILE A 30 -6.22 -2.31 15.77
CA ILE A 30 -6.77 -2.96 16.97
C ILE A 30 -7.54 -4.24 16.59
N ALA A 31 -8.33 -4.22 15.51
CA ALA A 31 -9.05 -5.39 15.04
C ALA A 31 -8.09 -6.52 14.63
N CYS A 32 -7.03 -6.19 13.88
CA CYS A 32 -5.98 -7.16 13.53
C CYS A 32 -5.25 -7.70 14.77
N ASP A 33 -4.94 -6.84 15.73
CA ASP A 33 -4.29 -7.25 16.98
C ASP A 33 -5.17 -8.20 17.81
N ALA A 34 -6.46 -7.92 17.89
CA ALA A 34 -7.40 -8.81 18.57
C ALA A 34 -7.44 -10.21 17.96
N ILE A 35 -7.47 -10.28 16.60
CA ILE A 35 -7.42 -11.56 15.88
C ILE A 35 -6.07 -12.26 16.10
N ALA A 36 -4.95 -11.53 16.04
CA ALA A 36 -3.63 -12.08 16.25
C ALA A 36 -3.49 -12.69 17.67
N ARG A 37 -3.94 -11.98 18.69
CA ARG A 37 -3.95 -12.46 20.07
C ARG A 37 -4.84 -13.68 20.24
N PHE A 38 -6.04 -13.66 19.67
CA PHE A 38 -6.96 -14.80 19.71
C PHE A 38 -6.32 -16.05 19.09
N GLN A 39 -5.73 -15.94 17.91
CA GLN A 39 -5.08 -17.08 17.25
C GLN A 39 -3.89 -17.61 18.07
N ARG A 40 -3.09 -16.73 18.67
CA ARG A 40 -2.00 -17.16 19.58
C ARG A 40 -2.54 -17.87 20.80
N LEU A 41 -3.65 -17.42 21.40
CA LEU A 41 -4.31 -18.09 22.52
C LEU A 41 -4.86 -19.49 22.15
N CYS A 42 -5.26 -19.68 20.89
CA CYS A 42 -5.65 -20.98 20.34
C CYS A 42 -4.44 -21.91 20.06
N GLY A 43 -3.22 -21.49 20.37
CA GLY A 43 -2.01 -22.29 20.15
C GLY A 43 -1.45 -22.22 18.72
N ASN A 44 -1.93 -21.29 17.89
CA ASN A 44 -1.46 -21.11 16.53
C ASN A 44 -0.21 -20.22 16.46
N THR A 45 0.61 -20.46 15.42
CA THR A 45 1.75 -19.58 15.10
C THR A 45 1.24 -18.40 14.28
N VAL A 46 1.44 -17.17 14.77
CA VAL A 46 0.96 -15.94 14.10
C VAL A 46 2.12 -15.03 13.76
N LEU A 47 2.14 -14.56 12.51
CA LEU A 47 2.97 -13.46 12.05
C LEU A 47 2.04 -12.25 11.81
N PHE A 48 2.14 -11.22 12.65
CA PHE A 48 1.36 -9.99 12.53
C PHE A 48 2.24 -8.85 12.02
N LEU A 49 1.91 -8.34 10.84
CA LEU A 49 2.63 -7.28 10.15
C LEU A 49 1.79 -6.00 10.10
N THR A 50 2.41 -4.88 10.40
CA THR A 50 1.87 -3.54 10.17
C THR A 50 2.98 -2.64 9.62
N GLY A 51 2.68 -1.43 9.23
CA GLY A 51 3.71 -0.54 8.73
C GLY A 51 3.18 0.71 8.05
N VAL A 52 4.06 1.35 7.32
CA VAL A 52 3.80 2.62 6.63
C VAL A 52 4.21 2.57 5.17
N ASP A 53 3.44 3.27 4.34
CA ASP A 53 3.76 3.52 2.94
C ASP A 53 4.38 4.91 2.82
N GLU A 54 5.64 4.94 2.36
CA GLU A 54 6.50 6.11 2.39
C GLU A 54 6.83 6.67 1.01
N HIS A 55 6.10 6.23 -0.03
CA HIS A 55 6.25 6.69 -1.41
C HIS A 55 5.05 7.50 -1.88
N GLY A 56 5.28 8.29 -2.92
CA GLY A 56 4.23 9.02 -3.63
C GLY A 56 4.29 10.53 -3.50
N GLN A 57 3.73 11.19 -4.50
CA GLN A 57 3.76 12.67 -4.63
C GLN A 57 3.07 13.41 -3.49
N LYS A 58 2.08 12.80 -2.84
CA LYS A 58 1.42 13.43 -1.68
C LYS A 58 2.38 13.64 -0.53
N ILE A 59 3.24 12.66 -0.27
CA ILE A 59 4.25 12.73 0.78
C ILE A 59 5.30 13.79 0.44
N GLU A 60 5.79 13.78 -0.80
CA GLU A 60 6.75 14.77 -1.29
C GLU A 60 6.20 16.19 -1.16
N ARG A 61 5.02 16.48 -1.71
CA ARG A 61 4.37 17.80 -1.59
C ARG A 61 4.09 18.22 -0.14
N THR A 62 3.76 17.25 0.73
CA THR A 62 3.55 17.53 2.16
C THR A 62 4.86 17.89 2.84
N ALA A 63 5.94 17.19 2.54
CA ALA A 63 7.27 17.49 3.07
C ALA A 63 7.74 18.87 2.59
N GLU A 64 7.62 19.17 1.29
CA GLU A 64 7.95 20.47 0.71
C GLU A 64 7.19 21.62 1.37
N SER A 65 5.88 21.45 1.61
CA SER A 65 5.05 22.47 2.29
C SER A 65 5.51 22.78 3.71
N LYS A 66 6.27 21.86 4.32
CA LYS A 66 6.87 21.99 5.65
C LYS A 66 8.37 22.36 5.62
N ASN A 67 8.92 22.57 4.42
CA ASN A 67 10.36 22.76 4.21
C ASN A 67 11.23 21.62 4.77
N LEU A 68 10.74 20.39 4.67
CA LEU A 68 11.43 19.17 5.10
C LEU A 68 11.86 18.32 3.89
N GLN A 69 12.93 17.57 4.07
CA GLN A 69 13.25 16.48 3.15
C GLN A 69 12.21 15.38 3.30
N PRO A 70 11.76 14.73 2.19
CA PRO A 70 10.72 13.69 2.24
C PRO A 70 11.00 12.57 3.25
N GLN A 71 12.26 12.09 3.31
CA GLN A 71 12.63 11.02 4.25
C GLN A 71 12.49 11.47 5.71
N LEU A 72 12.90 12.70 6.04
CA LEU A 72 12.75 13.23 7.42
C LEU A 72 11.29 13.34 7.82
N HIS A 73 10.43 13.79 6.88
CA HIS A 73 8.99 13.81 7.12
C HIS A 73 8.44 12.40 7.37
N CYS A 74 8.83 11.42 6.56
CA CYS A 74 8.45 10.02 6.75
C CYS A 74 8.89 9.50 8.13
N ASP A 75 10.13 9.79 8.54
CA ASP A 75 10.67 9.38 9.84
C ASP A 75 9.85 9.95 10.99
N GLU A 76 9.54 11.25 10.96
CA GLU A 76 8.74 11.90 12.00
C GLU A 76 7.32 11.31 12.13
N ILE A 77 6.65 11.03 11.02
CA ILE A 77 5.30 10.46 11.04
C ILE A 77 5.34 8.99 11.45
N THR A 78 6.32 8.22 10.97
CA THR A 78 6.52 6.82 11.35
C THR A 78 6.68 6.67 12.86
N GLU A 79 7.46 7.52 13.51
CA GLU A 79 7.61 7.49 14.96
C GLU A 79 6.30 7.79 15.71
N LYS A 80 5.40 8.62 15.15
CA LYS A 80 4.06 8.84 15.71
C LYS A 80 3.19 7.59 15.62
N TYR A 81 3.28 6.82 14.52
CA TYR A 81 2.60 5.52 14.38
C TYR A 81 3.11 4.51 15.41
N LYS A 82 4.43 4.34 15.51
CA LYS A 82 5.04 3.43 16.49
C LYS A 82 4.69 3.80 17.91
N TYR A 83 4.76 5.09 18.26
CA TYR A 83 4.36 5.59 19.57
C TYR A 83 2.91 5.26 19.90
N LEU A 84 1.99 5.45 18.93
CA LEU A 84 0.58 5.14 19.15
C LEU A 84 0.36 3.62 19.31
N TRP A 85 1.00 2.79 18.48
CA TRP A 85 0.90 1.34 18.58
C TRP A 85 1.46 0.82 19.91
N ASP A 86 2.53 1.41 20.41
CA ASP A 86 3.05 1.12 21.74
C ASP A 86 2.04 1.47 22.85
N LYS A 87 1.45 2.68 22.79
CA LYS A 87 0.42 3.10 23.75
C LYS A 87 -0.83 2.23 23.73
N LEU A 88 -1.20 1.71 22.58
CA LEU A 88 -2.32 0.78 22.40
C LEU A 88 -1.92 -0.69 22.69
N ASN A 89 -0.66 -0.93 23.05
CA ASN A 89 -0.11 -2.27 23.29
C ASN A 89 -0.36 -3.23 22.11
N ILE A 90 -0.19 -2.76 20.88
CA ILE A 90 -0.34 -3.57 19.66
C ILE A 90 0.79 -4.60 19.57
N SER A 91 0.45 -5.86 19.38
CA SER A 91 1.37 -6.99 19.44
C SER A 91 1.93 -7.41 18.07
N TYR A 92 2.22 -6.46 17.19
CA TYR A 92 2.81 -6.76 15.90
C TYR A 92 4.21 -7.38 16.05
N ASP A 93 4.54 -8.30 15.13
CA ASP A 93 5.86 -8.95 15.07
C ASP A 93 6.83 -8.15 14.23
N ARG A 94 6.33 -7.43 13.23
CA ARG A 94 7.17 -6.61 12.33
C ARG A 94 6.45 -5.34 11.91
N PHE A 95 7.19 -4.23 12.00
CA PHE A 95 6.80 -2.94 11.44
C PHE A 95 7.54 -2.71 10.13
N VAL A 96 6.80 -2.64 9.02
CA VAL A 96 7.35 -2.50 7.67
C VAL A 96 7.41 -1.02 7.28
N ARG A 97 8.51 -0.62 6.67
CA ARG A 97 8.66 0.68 5.99
C ARG A 97 9.00 0.41 4.53
N THR A 98 8.26 1.00 3.60
CA THR A 98 8.49 0.75 2.16
C THR A 98 9.79 1.36 1.64
N THR A 99 10.43 2.28 2.39
CA THR A 99 11.76 2.81 2.09
C THR A 99 12.91 2.04 2.73
N SER A 100 12.62 1.01 3.55
CA SER A 100 13.69 0.23 4.20
C SER A 100 14.47 -0.60 3.18
N GLU A 101 15.74 -0.82 3.46
CA GLU A 101 16.67 -1.54 2.57
C GLU A 101 16.21 -2.98 2.29
N ASP A 102 15.71 -3.67 3.31
CA ASP A 102 15.20 -5.05 3.18
C ASP A 102 13.95 -5.10 2.29
N HIS A 103 13.02 -4.14 2.42
CA HIS A 103 11.86 -4.03 1.54
C HIS A 103 12.29 -3.74 0.09
N THR A 104 13.12 -2.73 -0.10
CA THR A 104 13.63 -2.33 -1.43
C THR A 104 14.36 -3.49 -2.11
N SER A 105 15.19 -4.23 -1.37
CA SER A 105 15.89 -5.41 -1.89
C SER A 105 14.92 -6.49 -2.38
N LEU A 106 13.86 -6.77 -1.60
CA LEU A 106 12.82 -7.74 -1.99
C LEU A 106 12.05 -7.29 -3.24
N VAL A 107 11.69 -6.01 -3.31
CA VAL A 107 11.02 -5.43 -4.49
C VAL A 107 11.89 -5.60 -5.73
N HIS A 108 13.19 -5.27 -5.66
CA HIS A 108 14.11 -5.43 -6.77
C HIS A 108 14.24 -6.90 -7.21
N GLN A 109 14.32 -7.83 -6.26
CA GLN A 109 14.40 -9.27 -6.57
C GLN A 109 13.13 -9.77 -7.26
N PHE A 110 11.95 -9.37 -6.75
CA PHE A 110 10.67 -9.74 -7.33
C PHE A 110 10.51 -9.16 -8.73
N TYR A 111 10.72 -7.85 -8.87
CA TYR A 111 10.61 -7.14 -10.14
C TYR A 111 11.57 -7.69 -11.21
N SER A 112 12.80 -8.03 -10.82
CA SER A 112 13.76 -8.66 -11.72
C SER A 112 13.29 -10.01 -12.27
N LYS A 113 12.51 -10.77 -11.51
CA LYS A 113 11.89 -12.02 -11.99
C LYS A 113 10.77 -11.73 -13.00
N VAL A 114 9.94 -10.74 -12.71
CA VAL A 114 8.84 -10.33 -13.62
C VAL A 114 9.38 -9.79 -14.94
N LEU A 115 10.48 -9.04 -14.92
CA LEU A 115 11.14 -8.58 -16.15
C LEU A 115 11.67 -9.76 -17.00
N LYS A 116 12.20 -10.80 -16.36
CA LYS A 116 12.71 -11.99 -17.05
C LYS A 116 11.64 -12.89 -17.66
N SER A 117 10.39 -12.80 -17.18
CA SER A 117 9.27 -13.60 -17.69
C SER A 117 8.58 -13.01 -18.93
N ASP A 118 9.10 -11.91 -19.47
CA ASP A 118 8.49 -11.17 -20.59
C ASP A 118 7.03 -10.70 -20.30
N ASP A 119 6.79 -10.34 -19.06
CA ASP A 119 5.47 -9.88 -18.61
C ASP A 119 5.37 -8.35 -18.51
N VAL A 120 6.42 -7.64 -18.90
CA VAL A 120 6.51 -6.17 -18.84
C VAL A 120 6.85 -5.62 -20.22
N TYR A 121 6.25 -4.49 -20.56
CA TYR A 121 6.54 -3.76 -21.80
C TYR A 121 6.56 -2.25 -21.55
N MET A 122 7.29 -1.52 -22.38
CA MET A 122 7.24 -0.06 -22.41
C MET A 122 5.95 0.40 -23.08
N GLY A 123 5.25 1.31 -22.45
CA GLY A 123 4.04 1.93 -22.98
C GLY A 123 3.97 3.40 -22.59
N ARG A 124 3.06 4.13 -23.22
CA ARG A 124 2.82 5.55 -22.94
C ARG A 124 1.41 5.73 -22.42
N GLN A 125 1.27 6.48 -21.35
CA GLN A 125 -0.02 6.83 -20.77
C GLN A 125 -0.12 8.35 -20.70
N SER A 126 -1.20 8.89 -21.28
CA SER A 126 -1.51 10.31 -21.19
C SER A 126 -2.94 10.51 -20.74
N GLY A 127 -3.20 11.58 -20.02
CA GLY A 127 -4.54 11.92 -19.54
C GLY A 127 -4.56 12.87 -18.36
N TRP A 128 -5.74 13.20 -17.93
CA TRP A 128 -5.98 14.04 -16.75
C TRP A 128 -5.86 13.22 -15.46
N TYR A 129 -4.92 13.60 -14.61
CA TYR A 129 -4.57 12.89 -13.39
C TYR A 129 -5.00 13.66 -12.14
N CYS A 130 -5.61 12.97 -11.20
CA CYS A 130 -5.92 13.50 -9.89
C CYS A 130 -4.90 13.05 -8.85
N VAL A 131 -4.05 13.95 -8.38
CA VAL A 131 -3.06 13.64 -7.33
C VAL A 131 -3.74 13.17 -6.03
N GLY A 132 -4.93 13.70 -5.72
CA GLY A 132 -5.69 13.29 -4.54
C GLY A 132 -6.24 11.86 -4.62
N CYS A 133 -6.76 11.46 -5.78
CA CYS A 133 -7.25 10.09 -6.03
C CYS A 133 -6.12 9.12 -6.38
N GLU A 134 -4.98 9.64 -6.86
CA GLU A 134 -3.87 8.85 -7.43
C GLU A 134 -4.30 8.02 -8.65
N GLU A 135 -5.15 8.61 -9.50
CA GLU A 135 -5.67 7.95 -10.70
C GLU A 135 -5.92 8.92 -11.85
N TYR A 136 -5.89 8.41 -13.06
CA TYR A 136 -6.35 9.10 -14.26
C TYR A 136 -7.87 9.18 -14.24
N LYS A 137 -8.41 10.29 -14.76
CA LYS A 137 -9.85 10.56 -14.82
C LYS A 137 -10.31 10.67 -16.26
N ASP A 138 -11.44 10.08 -16.57
CA ASP A 138 -12.14 10.35 -17.80
C ASP A 138 -12.76 11.74 -17.71
N VAL A 139 -12.47 12.56 -18.71
CA VAL A 139 -12.87 13.97 -18.80
C VAL A 139 -13.43 14.22 -20.19
N ASP A 140 -14.46 15.05 -20.29
CA ASP A 140 -15.01 15.47 -21.57
C ASP A 140 -13.97 16.22 -22.39
N GLU A 141 -13.88 15.94 -23.69
CA GLU A 141 -12.84 16.51 -24.59
C GLU A 141 -12.85 18.05 -24.65
N ASP A 142 -13.98 18.65 -24.36
CA ASP A 142 -14.16 20.11 -24.39
C ASP A 142 -13.75 20.81 -23.08
N ASP A 143 -13.49 20.06 -21.98
CA ASP A 143 -13.12 20.62 -20.69
C ASP A 143 -11.61 20.92 -20.62
N LYS A 144 -11.28 22.21 -20.64
CA LYS A 144 -9.90 22.71 -20.61
C LYS A 144 -9.26 22.78 -19.22
N SER A 145 -10.07 22.71 -18.18
CA SER A 145 -9.61 22.83 -16.77
C SER A 145 -10.44 21.92 -15.88
N PRO A 146 -10.38 20.60 -16.10
CA PRO A 146 -11.24 19.67 -15.39
C PRO A 146 -10.92 19.59 -13.91
N ILE A 147 -11.97 19.46 -13.10
CA ILE A 147 -11.90 19.44 -11.63
C ILE A 147 -12.31 18.06 -11.13
N CYS A 148 -11.51 17.49 -10.25
CA CYS A 148 -11.84 16.23 -9.58
C CYS A 148 -13.14 16.36 -8.78
N SER A 149 -14.12 15.51 -9.05
CA SER A 149 -15.43 15.51 -8.37
C SER A 149 -15.32 15.21 -6.86
N ILE A 150 -14.28 14.46 -6.46
CA ILE A 150 -14.04 14.05 -5.06
C ILE A 150 -13.24 15.13 -4.31
N HIS A 151 -12.09 15.51 -4.84
CA HIS A 151 -11.14 16.41 -4.16
C HIS A 151 -11.39 17.89 -4.42
N LYS A 152 -12.27 18.23 -5.39
CA LYS A 152 -12.59 19.62 -5.79
C LYS A 152 -11.34 20.43 -6.15
N LYS A 153 -10.34 19.77 -6.72
CA LYS A 153 -9.07 20.36 -7.19
C LYS A 153 -8.92 20.12 -8.68
N GLU A 154 -8.22 21.02 -9.35
CA GLU A 154 -7.87 20.87 -10.76
C GLU A 154 -7.09 19.58 -10.99
N LEU A 155 -7.36 18.94 -12.12
CA LEU A 155 -6.60 17.79 -12.60
C LEU A 155 -5.33 18.26 -13.29
N GLU A 156 -4.30 17.43 -13.27
CA GLU A 156 -3.03 17.69 -13.93
C GLU A 156 -2.94 16.85 -15.22
N TRP A 157 -2.69 17.48 -16.36
CA TRP A 157 -2.40 16.71 -17.55
C TRP A 157 -1.05 16.02 -17.42
N ARG A 158 -1.01 14.72 -17.65
CA ARG A 158 0.21 13.92 -17.62
C ARG A 158 0.37 13.17 -18.92
N ASP A 159 1.62 13.01 -19.31
CA ASP A 159 2.03 12.25 -20.48
C ASP A 159 3.36 11.59 -20.15
N GLU A 160 3.29 10.31 -19.80
CA GLU A 160 4.40 9.57 -19.21
C GLU A 160 4.66 8.29 -19.99
N GLU A 161 5.93 7.96 -20.16
CA GLU A 161 6.38 6.66 -20.62
C GLU A 161 6.70 5.78 -19.42
N ASN A 162 6.03 4.63 -19.31
CA ASN A 162 6.12 3.76 -18.16
C ASN A 162 6.22 2.28 -18.56
N LEU A 163 6.66 1.48 -17.61
CA LEU A 163 6.62 0.02 -17.71
C LEU A 163 5.23 -0.50 -17.30
N PHE A 164 4.62 -1.24 -18.22
CA PHE A 164 3.31 -1.85 -18.01
C PHE A 164 3.43 -3.36 -17.85
N PHE A 165 2.64 -3.92 -16.93
CA PHE A 165 2.53 -5.35 -16.74
C PHE A 165 1.44 -5.93 -17.66
N LYS A 166 1.72 -7.05 -18.35
CA LYS A 166 0.80 -7.74 -19.27
C LYS A 166 -0.28 -8.52 -18.52
N LEU A 167 -1.10 -7.84 -17.69
CA LEU A 167 -2.09 -8.47 -16.83
C LEU A 167 -3.10 -9.34 -17.61
N SER A 168 -3.53 -8.91 -18.79
CA SER A 168 -4.47 -9.64 -19.65
C SER A 168 -3.99 -11.04 -20.06
N LYS A 169 -2.67 -11.28 -20.09
CA LYS A 169 -2.09 -12.62 -20.32
C LYS A 169 -2.52 -13.65 -19.28
N TYR A 170 -2.91 -13.22 -18.08
CA TYR A 170 -3.24 -14.07 -16.94
C TYR A 170 -4.73 -14.19 -16.68
N GLN A 171 -5.59 -13.54 -17.47
CA GLN A 171 -7.03 -13.46 -17.25
C GLN A 171 -7.66 -14.84 -17.07
N ASP A 172 -7.50 -15.74 -18.06
CA ASP A 172 -8.09 -17.08 -18.01
C ASP A 172 -7.61 -17.92 -16.81
N GLN A 173 -6.36 -17.73 -16.41
CA GLN A 173 -5.79 -18.43 -15.25
C GLN A 173 -6.39 -17.92 -13.94
N ILE A 174 -6.54 -16.59 -13.81
CA ILE A 174 -7.12 -15.95 -12.64
C ILE A 174 -8.61 -16.34 -12.53
N GLU A 175 -9.36 -16.30 -13.62
CA GLU A 175 -10.77 -16.72 -13.64
C GLU A 175 -10.96 -18.18 -13.20
N LYS A 176 -10.07 -19.08 -13.63
CA LYS A 176 -10.09 -20.47 -13.17
C LYS A 176 -9.75 -20.61 -11.69
N LEU A 177 -8.78 -19.85 -11.18
CA LEU A 177 -8.40 -19.88 -9.77
C LEU A 177 -9.54 -19.41 -8.85
N ILE A 178 -10.24 -18.34 -9.24
CA ILE A 178 -11.39 -17.79 -8.49
C ILE A 178 -12.53 -18.80 -8.36
N GLN A 179 -12.66 -19.73 -9.32
CA GLN A 179 -13.69 -20.77 -9.30
C GLN A 179 -13.34 -21.97 -8.41
N ILE A 180 -12.12 -22.04 -7.88
CA ILE A 180 -11.71 -23.11 -6.96
C ILE A 180 -12.25 -22.81 -5.56
N ASP A 181 -13.04 -23.73 -4.99
CA ASP A 181 -13.53 -23.60 -3.62
C ASP A 181 -12.41 -23.40 -2.62
N GLY A 182 -12.52 -22.36 -1.80
CA GLY A 182 -11.53 -22.04 -0.78
C GLY A 182 -10.28 -21.30 -1.29
N PHE A 183 -10.29 -20.82 -2.54
CA PHE A 183 -9.21 -19.96 -3.04
C PHE A 183 -9.40 -18.49 -2.56
N ILE A 184 -10.64 -18.04 -2.45
CA ILE A 184 -11.05 -16.74 -1.88
C ILE A 184 -11.88 -16.98 -0.64
#